data_a53641104297eb089404efe223686aed
#
_entry.id   a53641104297eb089404efe223686aed
#
_cell.length_a   1.000
_cell.length_b   1.000
_cell.length_c   1.000
_cell.angle_alpha   90.00
_cell.angle_beta   90.00
_cell.angle_gamma   90.00
#
_symmetry.space_group_name_H-M   'P 1'
#
loop_
_entity.id
_entity.type
_entity.pdbx_description
1 polymer ?
#
loop_
_entity_poly.entity_id
_entity_poly.type
_entity_poly.pdbx_seq_one_letter_code
_entity_poly.pdbx_strand_id
1 'polypeptide(L)'
;MQKKRPQVTILIANLPAERDRRVIRECLSLERNGYDVTVIAPRGDHALKTLPGSRNTRLRPYPVYVLGAGILSFSFEFVWSFLCIAVRLIGEIFAGRAHAVQVCNPPDVYWPLALVMRALGRPWVFDHHDLCPEIYATRAGESPNQLVFKTLVGFEWLTLRTASAVFATNESFRENALSRGVAPGKVSVVRNGPAADEIAAPAADRPVHTGRTPHHLVYLGVLGPQDNVEGAVLAADELTRLRGRTDWRLTIAGDGESMPALQKLVSERGLGDVVEFTGWLDAAGVDALLQEATVAIQPDLPTRMNQLSTMAKTVEYLGRGVPVVAADLIETRRTAGDTAAYVPNGTPEEFAAAINELFDDPERSARMRKEGLERFTELLSWERQEGPYITVWDRLLAKRKQRAGVTVPQQASAPEMEQTSLEKAE
;
A
#
# COMPACT_ATOMS: atom_id res chain seq x y z
N MET A 1 -36.14 -15.57 14.48
CA MET A 1 -34.85 -16.05 13.94
C MET A 1 -34.14 -14.85 13.32
N GLN A 2 -33.01 -14.44 13.86
CA GLN A 2 -32.20 -13.37 13.29
C GLN A 2 -31.69 -13.83 11.92
N LYS A 3 -32.01 -13.09 10.86
CA LYS A 3 -31.57 -13.44 9.50
C LYS A 3 -30.04 -13.33 9.44
N LYS A 4 -29.38 -14.44 9.06
CA LYS A 4 -27.90 -14.51 8.97
C LYS A 4 -27.38 -13.49 7.95
N ARG A 5 -26.44 -12.64 8.36
CA ARG A 5 -25.74 -11.70 7.49
C ARG A 5 -24.96 -12.45 6.40
N PRO A 6 -24.79 -11.87 5.21
CA PRO A 6 -23.87 -12.44 4.22
C PRO A 6 -22.45 -12.46 4.78
N GLN A 7 -21.70 -13.52 4.45
CA GLN A 7 -20.35 -13.73 4.99
C GLN A 7 -19.30 -13.62 3.88
N VAL A 8 -18.23 -12.90 4.18
CA VAL A 8 -17.03 -12.81 3.36
C VAL A 8 -15.88 -13.49 4.10
N THR A 9 -15.16 -14.37 3.40
CA THR A 9 -13.94 -14.99 3.92
C THR A 9 -12.74 -14.35 3.22
N ILE A 10 -11.82 -13.76 3.99
CA ILE A 10 -10.58 -13.15 3.48
C ILE A 10 -9.42 -14.10 3.71
N LEU A 11 -8.62 -14.34 2.67
CA LEU A 11 -7.45 -15.22 2.68
C LEU A 11 -6.18 -14.40 2.56
N ILE A 12 -5.25 -14.59 3.49
CA ILE A 12 -3.93 -13.95 3.51
C ILE A 12 -2.89 -15.05 3.67
N ALA A 13 -1.78 -14.96 2.95
CA ALA A 13 -0.71 -15.96 3.02
C ALA A 13 0.63 -15.42 3.55
N ASN A 14 0.88 -14.14 3.40
CA ASN A 14 2.18 -13.51 3.63
C ASN A 14 2.33 -12.85 5.01
N LEU A 15 1.22 -12.47 5.66
CA LEU A 15 1.24 -11.75 6.93
C LEU A 15 0.16 -12.26 7.90
N PRO A 16 0.40 -12.22 9.22
CA PRO A 16 -0.66 -12.31 10.20
C PRO A 16 -1.70 -11.20 10.03
N ALA A 17 -2.98 -11.54 10.21
CA ALA A 17 -4.09 -10.63 9.94
C ALA A 17 -4.01 -9.30 10.74
N GLU A 18 -3.49 -9.36 11.98
CA GLU A 18 -3.31 -8.20 12.86
C GLU A 18 -2.19 -7.24 12.44
N ARG A 19 -1.35 -7.65 11.47
CA ARG A 19 -0.28 -6.82 10.91
C ARG A 19 -0.64 -6.24 9.55
N ASP A 20 -1.70 -6.73 8.93
CA ASP A 20 -2.17 -6.23 7.63
C ASP A 20 -3.18 -5.10 7.81
N ARG A 21 -2.69 -3.86 7.80
CA ARG A 21 -3.53 -2.66 7.98
C ARG A 21 -4.64 -2.54 6.94
N ARG A 22 -4.39 -2.97 5.68
CA ARG A 22 -5.41 -2.94 4.62
C ARG A 22 -6.54 -3.91 4.94
N VAL A 23 -6.22 -5.15 5.27
CA VAL A 23 -7.23 -6.16 5.61
C VAL A 23 -8.00 -5.77 6.88
N ILE A 24 -7.36 -5.14 7.86
CA ILE A 24 -8.07 -4.60 9.05
C ILE A 24 -9.14 -3.59 8.62
N ARG A 25 -8.78 -2.59 7.78
CA ARG A 25 -9.74 -1.58 7.29
C ARG A 25 -10.87 -2.22 6.47
N GLU A 26 -10.55 -3.17 5.60
CA GLU A 26 -11.52 -3.93 4.81
C GLU A 26 -12.51 -4.71 5.70
N CYS A 27 -12.01 -5.41 6.72
CA CYS A 27 -12.85 -6.11 7.68
C CYS A 27 -13.80 -5.17 8.42
N LEU A 28 -13.28 -4.05 8.93
CA LEU A 28 -14.07 -3.04 9.63
C LEU A 28 -15.13 -2.43 8.71
N SER A 29 -14.78 -2.16 7.46
CA SER A 29 -15.72 -1.65 6.45
C SER A 29 -16.83 -2.65 6.14
N LEU A 30 -16.49 -3.93 5.97
CA LEU A 30 -17.48 -4.99 5.77
C LEU A 30 -18.43 -5.11 6.97
N GLU A 31 -17.90 -5.10 8.19
CA GLU A 31 -18.73 -5.18 9.41
C GLU A 31 -19.70 -4.01 9.53
N ARG A 32 -19.22 -2.77 9.30
CA ARG A 32 -20.06 -1.56 9.32
C ARG A 32 -21.19 -1.64 8.29
N ASN A 33 -20.92 -2.29 7.15
CA ASN A 33 -21.87 -2.44 6.05
C ASN A 33 -22.69 -3.74 6.10
N GLY A 34 -22.76 -4.42 7.27
CA GLY A 34 -23.67 -5.51 7.53
C GLY A 34 -23.23 -6.87 7.01
N TYR A 35 -21.93 -7.07 6.81
CA TYR A 35 -21.33 -8.37 6.52
C TYR A 35 -20.75 -9.00 7.79
N ASP A 36 -20.73 -10.33 7.85
CA ASP A 36 -19.89 -11.06 8.79
C ASP A 36 -18.59 -11.45 8.09
N VAL A 37 -17.45 -11.37 8.80
CA VAL A 37 -16.15 -11.61 8.22
C VAL A 37 -15.42 -12.76 8.91
N THR A 38 -14.75 -13.58 8.11
CA THR A 38 -13.79 -14.59 8.60
C THR A 38 -12.46 -14.35 7.89
N VAL A 39 -11.36 -14.26 8.64
CA VAL A 39 -10.01 -14.14 8.08
C VAL A 39 -9.24 -15.43 8.31
N ILE A 40 -8.71 -16.01 7.24
CA ILE A 40 -7.78 -17.14 7.27
C ILE A 40 -6.39 -16.60 6.94
N ALA A 41 -5.49 -16.65 7.92
CA ALA A 41 -4.16 -16.03 7.82
C ALA A 41 -3.11 -16.84 8.57
N PRO A 42 -1.81 -16.57 8.34
CA PRO A 42 -0.73 -17.05 9.20
C PRO A 42 -0.98 -16.68 10.67
N ARG A 43 -0.52 -17.54 11.59
CA ARG A 43 -0.59 -17.25 13.02
C ARG A 43 0.41 -16.16 13.37
N GLY A 44 -0.04 -15.09 14.01
CA GLY A 44 0.79 -14.05 14.58
C GLY A 44 1.34 -14.41 15.97
N ASP A 45 2.02 -13.43 16.57
CA ASP A 45 2.69 -13.60 17.87
C ASP A 45 1.70 -13.72 19.03
N HIS A 46 0.48 -13.22 18.85
CA HIS A 46 -0.57 -13.26 19.85
C HIS A 46 -1.73 -14.14 19.39
N ALA A 47 -2.30 -14.92 20.30
CA ALA A 47 -3.46 -15.77 20.03
C ALA A 47 -4.74 -14.93 20.01
N LEU A 48 -4.84 -13.95 19.11
CA LEU A 48 -6.02 -13.13 18.94
C LEU A 48 -7.19 -13.97 18.38
N LYS A 49 -8.38 -13.73 18.92
CA LYS A 49 -9.63 -14.37 18.43
C LYS A 49 -10.35 -13.46 17.43
N THR A 50 -10.11 -12.16 17.51
CA THR A 50 -10.71 -11.12 16.68
C THR A 50 -9.64 -10.09 16.29
N LEU A 51 -9.86 -9.34 15.21
CA LEU A 51 -8.97 -8.24 14.81
C LEU A 51 -9.12 -7.03 15.75
N PRO A 52 -8.06 -6.21 15.89
CA PRO A 52 -8.15 -4.92 16.58
C PRO A 52 -9.31 -4.06 16.00
N GLY A 53 -10.10 -3.46 16.88
CA GLY A 53 -11.25 -2.63 16.49
C GLY A 53 -12.49 -3.38 15.97
N SER A 54 -12.38 -4.68 15.68
CA SER A 54 -13.47 -5.51 15.17
C SER A 54 -14.34 -6.06 16.31
N ARG A 55 -15.65 -6.15 16.07
CA ARG A 55 -16.62 -6.76 16.98
C ARG A 55 -16.90 -8.24 16.65
N ASN A 56 -16.87 -8.60 15.39
CA ASN A 56 -17.39 -9.87 14.90
C ASN A 56 -16.48 -10.61 13.91
N THR A 57 -15.34 -10.04 13.49
CA THR A 57 -14.41 -10.72 12.60
C THR A 57 -13.80 -11.94 13.26
N ARG A 58 -14.01 -13.10 12.67
CA ARG A 58 -13.48 -14.37 13.17
C ARG A 58 -12.12 -14.65 12.55
N LEU A 59 -11.11 -14.87 13.39
CA LEU A 59 -9.79 -15.33 12.93
C LEU A 59 -9.69 -16.84 12.87
N ARG A 60 -9.08 -17.36 11.80
CA ARG A 60 -8.78 -18.77 11.56
C ARG A 60 -7.28 -18.92 11.24
N PRO A 61 -6.41 -18.72 12.23
CA PRO A 61 -4.97 -18.76 12.00
C PRO A 61 -4.49 -20.16 11.67
N TYR A 62 -3.42 -20.25 10.85
CA TYR A 62 -2.69 -21.48 10.57
C TYR A 62 -1.22 -21.36 10.94
N PRO A 63 -0.54 -22.50 11.28
CA PRO A 63 0.87 -22.47 11.65
C PRO A 63 1.74 -22.17 10.43
N VAL A 64 2.77 -21.36 10.62
CA VAL A 64 3.80 -21.07 9.62
C VAL A 64 5.04 -21.88 9.94
N TYR A 65 5.67 -22.42 8.91
CA TYR A 65 6.97 -23.08 9.01
C TYR A 65 7.92 -22.40 8.03
N VAL A 66 8.97 -21.77 8.57
CA VAL A 66 10.05 -21.15 7.78
C VAL A 66 11.21 -22.15 7.80
N LEU A 67 11.57 -22.68 6.63
CA LEU A 67 12.65 -23.67 6.49
C LEU A 67 14.02 -23.03 6.24
N GLY A 68 14.10 -21.69 6.17
CA GLY A 68 15.32 -20.95 5.88
C GLY A 68 15.20 -20.08 4.62
N ALA A 69 16.33 -19.62 4.08
CA ALA A 69 16.38 -18.81 2.88
C ALA A 69 16.55 -19.67 1.62
N GLY A 70 15.90 -19.29 0.50
CA GLY A 70 16.08 -19.89 -0.81
C GLY A 70 14.78 -20.30 -1.49
N ILE A 71 14.86 -20.57 -2.80
CA ILE A 71 13.70 -20.86 -3.67
C ILE A 71 12.90 -22.08 -3.19
N LEU A 72 13.59 -23.13 -2.69
CA LEU A 72 12.92 -24.33 -2.18
C LEU A 72 12.14 -24.06 -0.89
N SER A 73 12.68 -23.22 0.01
CA SER A 73 11.98 -22.81 1.22
C SER A 73 10.72 -22.01 0.90
N PHE A 74 10.82 -21.02 0.04
CA PHE A 74 9.67 -20.24 -0.44
C PHE A 74 8.61 -21.12 -1.12
N SER A 75 9.03 -22.08 -1.96
CA SER A 75 8.11 -23.00 -2.61
C SER A 75 7.37 -23.87 -1.61
N PHE A 76 8.05 -24.37 -0.58
CA PHE A 76 7.45 -25.15 0.48
C PHE A 76 6.45 -24.30 1.31
N GLU A 77 6.83 -23.07 1.68
CA GLU A 77 5.97 -22.15 2.42
C GLU A 77 4.66 -21.85 1.65
N PHE A 78 4.74 -21.65 0.35
CA PHE A 78 3.56 -21.41 -0.48
C PHE A 78 2.66 -22.64 -0.61
N VAL A 79 3.25 -23.83 -0.80
CA VAL A 79 2.47 -25.09 -0.84
C VAL A 79 1.81 -25.34 0.51
N TRP A 80 2.56 -25.14 1.60
CA TRP A 80 2.03 -25.30 2.96
C TRP A 80 0.88 -24.32 3.24
N SER A 81 1.07 -23.04 2.93
CA SER A 81 0.02 -22.03 3.08
C SER A 81 -1.20 -22.34 2.23
N PHE A 82 -1.00 -22.79 0.99
CA PHE A 82 -2.09 -23.21 0.11
C PHE A 82 -2.91 -24.36 0.74
N LEU A 83 -2.26 -25.40 1.23
CA LEU A 83 -2.93 -26.55 1.87
C LEU A 83 -3.66 -26.12 3.15
N CYS A 84 -3.03 -25.33 3.99
CA CYS A 84 -3.63 -24.82 5.21
C CYS A 84 -4.87 -23.96 4.94
N ILE A 85 -4.79 -23.07 3.96
CA ILE A 85 -5.90 -22.22 3.54
C ILE A 85 -7.01 -23.06 2.92
N ALA A 86 -6.67 -24.00 2.04
CA ALA A 86 -7.66 -24.88 1.39
C ALA A 86 -8.47 -25.68 2.41
N VAL A 87 -7.81 -26.34 3.37
CA VAL A 87 -8.48 -27.11 4.42
C VAL A 87 -9.43 -26.23 5.25
N ARG A 88 -8.96 -25.03 5.66
CA ARG A 88 -9.80 -24.12 6.46
C ARG A 88 -10.96 -23.55 5.66
N LEU A 89 -10.72 -23.17 4.40
CA LEU A 89 -11.77 -22.69 3.51
C LEU A 89 -12.84 -23.76 3.28
N ILE A 90 -12.45 -25.02 3.06
CA ILE A 90 -13.38 -26.15 2.94
C ILE A 90 -14.22 -26.27 4.21
N GLY A 91 -13.61 -26.15 5.40
CA GLY A 91 -14.34 -26.14 6.67
C GLY A 91 -15.35 -25.00 6.76
N GLU A 92 -15.02 -23.79 6.31
CA GLU A 92 -15.94 -22.65 6.28
C GLU A 92 -17.06 -22.84 5.22
N ILE A 93 -16.76 -23.52 4.10
CA ILE A 93 -17.76 -23.87 3.08
C ILE A 93 -18.82 -24.82 3.64
N PHE A 94 -18.40 -25.91 4.32
CA PHE A 94 -19.32 -26.88 4.93
C PHE A 94 -20.09 -26.28 6.11
N ALA A 95 -19.49 -25.38 6.85
CA ALA A 95 -20.15 -24.63 7.92
C ALA A 95 -21.14 -23.56 7.41
N GLY A 96 -21.27 -23.39 6.08
CA GLY A 96 -22.15 -22.40 5.48
C GLY A 96 -21.71 -20.93 5.71
N ARG A 97 -20.41 -20.69 5.93
CA ARG A 97 -19.85 -19.36 6.26
C ARG A 97 -19.02 -18.73 5.17
N ALA A 98 -18.63 -19.45 4.11
CA ALA A 98 -17.94 -18.88 2.96
C ALA A 98 -18.94 -18.55 1.83
N HIS A 99 -19.70 -17.45 1.97
CA HIS A 99 -20.64 -17.04 0.91
C HIS A 99 -19.93 -16.40 -0.26
N ALA A 100 -18.83 -15.72 -0.01
CA ALA A 100 -17.88 -15.19 -0.97
C ALA A 100 -16.49 -15.23 -0.35
N VAL A 101 -15.47 -15.17 -1.20
CA VAL A 101 -14.06 -15.20 -0.79
C VAL A 101 -13.34 -14.01 -1.40
N GLN A 102 -12.51 -13.33 -0.62
CA GLN A 102 -11.45 -12.44 -1.08
C GLN A 102 -10.11 -13.14 -0.86
N VAL A 103 -9.22 -13.07 -1.82
CA VAL A 103 -7.84 -13.50 -1.66
C VAL A 103 -6.91 -12.32 -1.91
N CYS A 104 -6.00 -12.10 -0.97
CA CYS A 104 -4.93 -11.11 -1.08
C CYS A 104 -3.66 -11.80 -1.56
N ASN A 105 -2.98 -11.22 -2.53
CA ASN A 105 -1.66 -11.69 -2.91
C ASN A 105 -0.55 -10.91 -2.17
N PRO A 106 0.70 -11.36 -2.17
CA PRO A 106 1.21 -12.60 -2.72
C PRO A 106 0.85 -13.85 -1.91
N PRO A 107 0.88 -15.08 -2.50
CA PRO A 107 1.21 -15.44 -3.88
C PRO A 107 -0.02 -15.60 -4.80
N ASP A 108 0.21 -15.64 -6.11
CA ASP A 108 -0.83 -15.79 -7.15
C ASP A 108 -1.17 -17.25 -7.47
N VAL A 109 -1.33 -18.11 -6.44
CA VAL A 109 -1.48 -19.56 -6.62
C VAL A 109 -2.89 -20.09 -6.27
N TYR A 110 -3.79 -19.24 -5.82
CA TYR A 110 -5.11 -19.66 -5.28
C TYR A 110 -6.21 -19.84 -6.32
N TRP A 111 -5.90 -19.64 -7.62
CA TRP A 111 -6.88 -19.83 -8.70
C TRP A 111 -7.59 -21.22 -8.72
N PRO A 112 -6.99 -22.36 -8.26
CA PRO A 112 -7.73 -23.61 -8.18
C PRO A 112 -8.88 -23.54 -7.18
N LEU A 113 -8.72 -22.83 -6.06
CA LEU A 113 -9.80 -22.61 -5.10
C LEU A 113 -10.87 -21.67 -5.67
N ALA A 114 -10.49 -20.71 -6.51
CA ALA A 114 -11.44 -19.87 -7.23
C ALA A 114 -12.35 -20.68 -8.15
N LEU A 115 -11.81 -21.70 -8.83
CA LEU A 115 -12.61 -22.61 -9.68
C LEU A 115 -13.62 -23.41 -8.83
N VAL A 116 -13.22 -23.90 -7.66
CA VAL A 116 -14.13 -24.58 -6.71
C VAL A 116 -15.25 -23.64 -6.27
N MET A 117 -14.91 -22.41 -5.86
CA MET A 117 -15.91 -21.43 -5.45
C MET A 117 -16.89 -21.09 -6.59
N ARG A 118 -16.36 -20.95 -7.81
CA ARG A 118 -17.18 -20.73 -9.01
C ARG A 118 -18.14 -21.88 -9.28
N ALA A 119 -17.68 -23.14 -9.15
CA ALA A 119 -18.53 -24.33 -9.29
C ALA A 119 -19.66 -24.37 -8.24
N LEU A 120 -19.41 -23.82 -7.05
CA LEU A 120 -20.41 -23.65 -5.99
C LEU A 120 -21.31 -22.41 -6.17
N GLY A 121 -21.15 -21.66 -7.25
CA GLY A 121 -21.90 -20.41 -7.48
C GLY A 121 -21.59 -19.31 -6.45
N ARG A 122 -20.37 -19.30 -5.90
CA ARG A 122 -19.92 -18.35 -4.87
C ARG A 122 -18.86 -17.41 -5.45
N PRO A 123 -18.99 -16.09 -5.28
CA PRO A 123 -18.00 -15.13 -5.78
C PRO A 123 -16.61 -15.34 -5.17
N TRP A 124 -15.59 -15.12 -6.02
CA TRP A 124 -14.19 -15.08 -5.66
C TRP A 124 -13.63 -13.73 -6.11
N VAL A 125 -13.17 -12.93 -5.16
CA VAL A 125 -12.58 -11.61 -5.42
C VAL A 125 -11.06 -11.70 -5.22
N PHE A 126 -10.32 -11.18 -6.17
CA PHE A 126 -8.86 -11.06 -6.08
C PHE A 126 -8.49 -9.64 -5.68
N ASP A 127 -7.83 -9.51 -4.55
CA ASP A 127 -7.27 -8.25 -4.07
C ASP A 127 -5.78 -8.21 -4.43
N HIS A 128 -5.47 -7.44 -5.46
CA HIS A 128 -4.18 -7.41 -6.14
C HIS A 128 -3.27 -6.36 -5.49
N HIS A 129 -2.51 -6.79 -4.48
CA HIS A 129 -1.63 -5.91 -3.69
C HIS A 129 -0.26 -5.74 -4.33
N ASP A 130 0.25 -6.80 -4.97
CA ASP A 130 1.63 -6.89 -5.46
C ASP A 130 1.69 -7.48 -6.87
N LEU A 131 2.60 -6.94 -7.69
CA LEU A 131 2.96 -7.50 -8.99
C LEU A 131 4.05 -8.56 -8.81
N CYS A 132 3.67 -9.80 -8.48
CA CYS A 132 4.60 -10.88 -8.19
C CYS A 132 5.68 -11.11 -9.25
N PRO A 133 5.38 -11.03 -10.58
CA PRO A 133 6.42 -11.13 -11.62
C PRO A 133 7.45 -10.00 -11.54
N GLU A 134 7.00 -8.77 -11.34
CA GLU A 134 7.85 -7.58 -11.26
C GLU A 134 8.70 -7.58 -9.98
N ILE A 135 8.15 -7.99 -8.84
CA ILE A 135 8.90 -8.18 -7.59
C ILE A 135 10.02 -9.20 -7.79
N TYR A 136 9.70 -10.34 -8.42
CA TYR A 136 10.73 -11.34 -8.73
C TYR A 136 11.82 -10.77 -9.63
N ALA A 137 11.44 -10.09 -10.71
CA ALA A 137 12.40 -9.50 -11.64
C ALA A 137 13.33 -8.48 -10.97
N THR A 138 12.78 -7.63 -10.09
CA THR A 138 13.55 -6.63 -9.34
C THR A 138 14.53 -7.28 -8.37
N ARG A 139 14.12 -8.33 -7.64
CA ARG A 139 14.97 -9.04 -6.69
C ARG A 139 16.03 -9.91 -7.36
N ALA A 140 15.75 -10.45 -8.53
CA ALA A 140 16.68 -11.27 -9.30
C ALA A 140 17.79 -10.44 -10.01
N GLY A 141 17.67 -9.10 -10.00
CA GLY A 141 18.66 -8.21 -10.59
C GLY A 141 18.71 -8.27 -12.13
N GLU A 142 19.91 -8.11 -12.70
CA GLU A 142 20.10 -7.93 -14.13
C GLU A 142 19.70 -9.14 -15.00
N SER A 143 19.64 -10.34 -14.44
CA SER A 143 19.41 -11.57 -15.20
C SER A 143 18.35 -12.48 -14.57
N PRO A 144 17.08 -12.07 -14.51
CA PRO A 144 16.01 -12.89 -13.98
C PRO A 144 15.81 -14.14 -14.84
N ASN A 145 15.59 -15.30 -14.19
CA ASN A 145 15.26 -16.53 -14.91
C ASN A 145 13.92 -16.39 -15.65
N GLN A 146 13.99 -16.41 -16.96
CA GLN A 146 12.83 -16.18 -17.84
C GLN A 146 11.72 -17.22 -17.67
N LEU A 147 12.07 -18.48 -17.33
CA LEU A 147 11.06 -19.52 -17.10
C LEU A 147 10.27 -19.22 -15.82
N VAL A 148 10.96 -18.83 -14.74
CA VAL A 148 10.31 -18.44 -13.48
C VAL A 148 9.41 -17.21 -13.70
N PHE A 149 9.94 -16.19 -14.36
CA PHE A 149 9.17 -14.97 -14.67
C PHE A 149 7.89 -15.30 -15.46
N LYS A 150 7.99 -16.07 -16.54
CA LYS A 150 6.82 -16.48 -17.35
C LYS A 150 5.84 -17.34 -16.56
N THR A 151 6.31 -18.17 -15.63
CA THR A 151 5.46 -18.97 -14.77
C THR A 151 4.67 -18.08 -13.81
N LEU A 152 5.31 -17.07 -13.19
CA LEU A 152 4.64 -16.10 -12.35
C LEU A 152 3.60 -15.27 -13.12
N VAL A 153 3.92 -14.82 -14.34
CA VAL A 153 2.97 -14.17 -15.25
C VAL A 153 1.76 -15.09 -15.56
N GLY A 154 2.02 -16.38 -15.76
CA GLY A 154 0.96 -17.37 -15.98
C GLY A 154 0.04 -17.54 -14.76
N PHE A 155 0.60 -17.55 -13.55
CA PHE A 155 -0.18 -17.63 -12.30
C PHE A 155 -0.98 -16.35 -12.06
N GLU A 156 -0.39 -15.18 -12.25
CA GLU A 156 -1.10 -13.90 -12.21
C GLU A 156 -2.28 -13.90 -13.19
N TRP A 157 -2.05 -14.30 -14.45
CA TRP A 157 -3.08 -14.39 -15.47
C TRP A 157 -4.23 -15.34 -15.07
N LEU A 158 -3.90 -16.53 -14.56
CA LEU A 158 -4.93 -17.50 -14.08
C LEU A 158 -5.73 -16.93 -12.92
N THR A 159 -5.07 -16.29 -11.95
CA THR A 159 -5.73 -15.69 -10.80
C THR A 159 -6.67 -14.56 -11.20
N LEU A 160 -6.21 -13.66 -12.07
CA LEU A 160 -7.02 -12.57 -12.62
C LEU A 160 -8.23 -13.08 -13.43
N ARG A 161 -8.04 -14.09 -14.28
CA ARG A 161 -9.08 -14.63 -15.17
C ARG A 161 -10.15 -15.44 -14.43
N THR A 162 -9.82 -16.07 -13.31
CA THR A 162 -10.75 -16.85 -12.49
C THR A 162 -11.56 -16.00 -11.52
N ALA A 163 -11.12 -14.76 -11.25
CA ALA A 163 -11.81 -13.86 -10.34
C ALA A 163 -13.18 -13.38 -10.87
N SER A 164 -14.14 -13.26 -9.95
CA SER A 164 -15.44 -12.64 -10.19
C SER A 164 -15.33 -11.11 -10.25
N ALA A 165 -14.43 -10.55 -9.43
CA ALA A 165 -14.03 -9.16 -9.43
C ALA A 165 -12.58 -9.05 -8.95
N VAL A 166 -11.92 -7.93 -9.26
CA VAL A 166 -10.54 -7.62 -8.91
C VAL A 166 -10.52 -6.26 -8.23
N PHE A 167 -9.89 -6.16 -7.07
CA PHE A 167 -9.46 -4.90 -6.50
C PHE A 167 -8.02 -4.64 -6.94
N ALA A 168 -7.78 -3.48 -7.51
CA ALA A 168 -6.46 -2.99 -7.87
C ALA A 168 -6.07 -1.87 -6.91
N THR A 169 -4.85 -1.88 -6.40
CA THR A 169 -4.38 -0.87 -5.44
C THR A 169 -4.16 0.51 -6.06
N ASN A 170 -4.10 0.58 -7.40
CA ASN A 170 -3.93 1.82 -8.15
C ASN A 170 -4.32 1.65 -9.63
N GLU A 171 -4.17 2.71 -10.42
CA GLU A 171 -4.50 2.69 -11.85
C GLU A 171 -3.56 1.80 -12.67
N SER A 172 -2.26 1.76 -12.37
CA SER A 172 -1.30 0.87 -13.07
C SER A 172 -1.64 -0.61 -12.86
N PHE A 173 -2.06 -0.99 -11.65
CA PHE A 173 -2.53 -2.37 -11.39
C PHE A 173 -3.84 -2.66 -12.12
N ARG A 174 -4.73 -1.68 -12.21
CA ARG A 174 -5.94 -1.78 -13.03
C ARG A 174 -5.58 -1.99 -14.50
N GLU A 175 -4.69 -1.17 -15.05
CA GLU A 175 -4.20 -1.30 -16.42
C GLU A 175 -3.53 -2.65 -16.67
N ASN A 176 -2.74 -3.14 -15.72
CA ASN A 176 -2.15 -4.49 -15.78
C ASN A 176 -3.26 -5.57 -15.83
N ALA A 177 -4.26 -5.52 -14.97
CA ALA A 177 -5.37 -6.48 -14.98
C ALA A 177 -6.15 -6.44 -16.32
N LEU A 178 -6.40 -5.26 -16.88
CA LEU A 178 -7.03 -5.10 -18.19
C LEU A 178 -6.16 -5.69 -19.31
N SER A 179 -4.85 -5.46 -19.29
CA SER A 179 -3.91 -6.03 -20.27
C SER A 179 -3.86 -7.56 -20.22
N ARG A 180 -4.12 -8.16 -19.05
CA ARG A 180 -4.28 -9.62 -18.87
C ARG A 180 -5.65 -10.13 -19.30
N GLY A 181 -6.53 -9.26 -19.83
CA GLY A 181 -7.82 -9.62 -20.41
C GLY A 181 -8.96 -9.69 -19.39
N VAL A 182 -8.84 -9.05 -18.23
CA VAL A 182 -9.97 -8.86 -17.32
C VAL A 182 -10.90 -7.78 -17.88
N ALA A 183 -12.21 -8.02 -17.88
CA ALA A 183 -13.18 -7.05 -18.36
C ALA A 183 -13.20 -5.79 -17.44
N PRO A 184 -13.30 -4.56 -18.00
CA PRO A 184 -13.23 -3.33 -17.21
C PRO A 184 -14.22 -3.27 -16.05
N GLY A 185 -15.46 -3.73 -16.24
CA GLY A 185 -16.49 -3.77 -15.18
C GLY A 185 -16.22 -4.75 -14.03
N LYS A 186 -15.15 -5.54 -14.11
CA LYS A 186 -14.72 -6.43 -13.02
C LYS A 186 -13.57 -5.88 -12.19
N VAL A 187 -12.91 -4.82 -12.62
CA VAL A 187 -11.76 -4.21 -11.92
C VAL A 187 -12.22 -2.92 -11.26
N SER A 188 -11.98 -2.81 -9.97
CA SER A 188 -12.22 -1.58 -9.20
C SER A 188 -10.93 -1.16 -8.53
N VAL A 189 -10.58 0.13 -8.61
CA VAL A 189 -9.44 0.68 -7.86
C VAL A 189 -9.87 0.90 -6.42
N VAL A 190 -9.11 0.33 -5.50
CA VAL A 190 -9.25 0.48 -4.04
C VAL A 190 -7.85 0.73 -3.48
N ARG A 191 -7.51 1.99 -3.29
CA ARG A 191 -6.17 2.41 -2.85
C ARG A 191 -5.88 1.99 -1.42
N ASN A 192 -4.60 1.88 -1.08
CA ASN A 192 -4.16 1.49 0.27
C ASN A 192 -3.77 2.73 1.11
N GLY A 193 -4.67 3.70 1.22
CA GLY A 193 -4.47 4.85 2.09
C GLY A 193 -4.87 4.57 3.54
N PRO A 194 -4.26 5.24 4.52
CA PRO A 194 -4.72 5.20 5.90
C PRO A 194 -6.11 5.84 6.04
N ALA A 195 -6.84 5.46 7.09
CA ALA A 195 -8.06 6.17 7.46
C ALA A 195 -7.70 7.51 8.12
N ALA A 196 -8.60 8.48 8.03
CA ALA A 196 -8.35 9.81 8.58
C ALA A 196 -8.16 9.80 10.11
N ASP A 197 -8.77 8.84 10.82
CA ASP A 197 -8.62 8.64 12.26
C ASP A 197 -7.33 7.87 12.65
N GLU A 198 -6.64 7.29 11.67
CA GLU A 198 -5.31 6.68 11.87
C GLU A 198 -4.16 7.70 11.78
N ILE A 199 -4.45 8.93 11.38
CA ILE A 199 -3.48 10.02 11.19
C ILE A 199 -3.78 11.12 12.21
N ALA A 200 -2.78 11.54 12.97
CA ALA A 200 -2.93 12.72 13.81
C ALA A 200 -3.25 13.95 12.93
N ALA A 201 -4.31 14.67 13.30
CA ALA A 201 -4.68 15.89 12.58
C ALA A 201 -3.47 16.84 12.50
N PRO A 202 -3.15 17.40 11.30
CA PRO A 202 -2.07 18.36 11.18
C PRO A 202 -2.32 19.50 12.17
N ALA A 203 -1.30 19.87 12.94
CA ALA A 203 -1.44 21.01 13.85
C ALA A 203 -1.86 22.24 13.04
N ALA A 204 -2.99 22.83 13.40
CA ALA A 204 -3.56 24.00 12.70
C ALA A 204 -2.55 25.17 12.64
N ASP A 205 -1.68 25.25 13.64
CA ASP A 205 -0.64 26.28 13.79
C ASP A 205 0.77 25.69 13.57
N ARG A 206 0.96 24.83 12.57
CA ARG A 206 2.30 24.38 12.23
C ARG A 206 3.13 25.61 11.87
N PRO A 207 4.18 25.94 12.64
CA PRO A 207 4.92 27.17 12.38
C PRO A 207 5.48 27.13 10.95
N VAL A 208 5.12 28.15 10.17
CA VAL A 208 5.88 28.45 8.97
C VAL A 208 7.32 28.62 9.44
N HIS A 209 8.25 27.92 8.81
CA HIS A 209 9.65 27.92 9.23
C HIS A 209 10.16 29.37 9.30
N THR A 210 10.42 29.85 10.52
CA THR A 210 10.77 31.27 10.76
C THR A 210 12.29 31.51 10.71
N GLY A 211 13.06 30.52 10.25
CA GLY A 211 14.53 30.57 10.22
C GLY A 211 15.21 30.40 11.60
N ARG A 212 14.42 30.19 12.67
CA ARG A 212 14.95 30.01 14.04
C ARG A 212 15.24 28.56 14.42
N THR A 213 14.63 27.59 13.72
CA THR A 213 14.85 26.15 13.91
C THR A 213 15.40 25.57 12.61
N PRO A 214 16.27 24.55 12.64
CA PRO A 214 16.74 23.90 11.42
C PRO A 214 15.58 23.31 10.61
N HIS A 215 15.67 23.34 9.28
CA HIS A 215 14.75 22.63 8.40
C HIS A 215 14.85 21.12 8.67
N HIS A 216 13.73 20.43 8.69
CA HIS A 216 13.67 19.02 8.97
C HIS A 216 13.27 18.24 7.71
N LEU A 217 14.26 17.65 7.04
CA LEU A 217 14.06 16.69 5.97
C LEU A 217 13.79 15.31 6.57
N VAL A 218 12.82 14.56 6.05
CA VAL A 218 12.50 13.24 6.57
C VAL A 218 12.39 12.20 5.45
N TYR A 219 12.83 10.99 5.74
CA TYR A 219 12.50 9.78 5.01
C TYR A 219 11.76 8.82 5.93
N LEU A 220 10.69 8.19 5.44
CA LEU A 220 9.91 7.17 6.16
C LEU A 220 9.74 5.94 5.27
N GLY A 221 10.15 4.77 5.74
CA GLY A 221 9.90 3.53 5.01
C GLY A 221 10.85 2.39 5.33
N VAL A 222 10.73 1.30 4.57
CA VAL A 222 11.68 0.19 4.61
C VAL A 222 13.01 0.65 4.03
N LEU A 223 14.10 0.16 4.60
CA LEU A 223 15.45 0.46 4.10
C LEU A 223 15.93 -0.69 3.22
N GLY A 224 15.26 -0.87 2.08
CA GLY A 224 15.62 -1.87 1.07
C GLY A 224 16.36 -1.25 -0.12
N PRO A 225 17.07 -2.07 -0.93
CA PRO A 225 17.79 -1.59 -2.11
C PRO A 225 16.90 -0.86 -3.13
N GLN A 226 15.67 -1.32 -3.29
CA GLN A 226 14.68 -0.74 -4.21
C GLN A 226 14.18 0.64 -3.78
N ASP A 227 14.27 0.96 -2.48
CA ASP A 227 13.82 2.22 -1.89
C ASP A 227 14.83 3.36 -2.07
N ASN A 228 16.05 3.03 -2.51
CA ASN A 228 17.14 3.98 -2.82
C ASN A 228 17.41 5.01 -1.71
N VAL A 229 17.42 4.56 -0.46
CA VAL A 229 17.72 5.45 0.67
C VAL A 229 19.17 5.97 0.61
N GLU A 230 20.06 5.23 -0.08
CA GLU A 230 21.39 5.70 -0.44
C GLU A 230 21.32 7.03 -1.21
N GLY A 231 20.40 7.15 -2.18
CA GLY A 231 20.15 8.38 -2.92
C GLY A 231 19.74 9.56 -2.01
N ALA A 232 18.95 9.28 -0.95
CA ALA A 232 18.62 10.30 0.05
C ALA A 232 19.84 10.77 0.86
N VAL A 233 20.75 9.86 1.24
CA VAL A 233 22.00 10.19 1.94
C VAL A 233 22.93 10.98 1.02
N LEU A 234 23.03 10.59 -0.24
CA LEU A 234 23.84 11.33 -1.23
C LEU A 234 23.25 12.72 -1.52
N ALA A 235 21.92 12.85 -1.57
CA ALA A 235 21.26 14.15 -1.67
C ALA A 235 21.55 15.05 -0.44
N ALA A 236 21.65 14.45 0.76
CA ALA A 236 22.06 15.17 1.96
C ALA A 236 23.53 15.65 1.89
N ASP A 237 24.44 14.88 1.27
CA ASP A 237 25.82 15.31 1.01
C ASP A 237 25.84 16.51 0.04
N GLU A 238 25.09 16.47 -1.04
CA GLU A 238 24.95 17.60 -1.97
C GLU A 238 24.29 18.83 -1.30
N LEU A 239 23.26 18.61 -0.48
CA LEU A 239 22.61 19.69 0.27
C LEU A 239 23.59 20.37 1.24
N THR A 240 24.50 19.60 1.86
CA THR A 240 25.58 20.14 2.68
C THR A 240 26.47 21.10 1.89
N ARG A 241 26.76 20.81 0.61
CA ARG A 241 27.55 21.69 -0.27
C ARG A 241 26.80 22.96 -0.64
N LEU A 242 25.46 22.86 -0.79
CA LEU A 242 24.63 24.01 -1.14
C LEU A 242 24.40 24.96 0.04
N ARG A 243 24.15 24.43 1.25
CA ARG A 243 23.67 25.19 2.41
C ARG A 243 24.62 25.23 3.60
N GLY A 244 25.61 24.35 3.65
CA GLY A 244 26.34 24.09 4.89
C GLY A 244 25.56 23.13 5.79
N ARG A 245 25.83 23.12 7.12
CA ARG A 245 25.37 22.08 8.05
C ARG A 245 24.58 22.60 9.24
N THR A 246 24.27 23.86 9.30
CA THR A 246 23.76 24.48 10.53
C THR A 246 22.26 24.73 10.52
N ASP A 247 21.60 24.71 9.35
CA ASP A 247 20.20 25.12 9.22
C ASP A 247 19.22 24.00 8.78
N TRP A 248 19.71 22.75 8.70
CA TRP A 248 18.88 21.61 8.35
C TRP A 248 19.38 20.29 8.98
N ARG A 249 18.49 19.30 9.02
CA ARG A 249 18.80 17.91 9.41
C ARG A 249 17.96 16.93 8.57
N LEU A 250 18.44 15.69 8.42
CA LEU A 250 17.72 14.56 7.84
C LEU A 250 17.48 13.50 8.89
N THR A 251 16.22 13.08 9.08
CA THR A 251 15.85 11.91 9.87
C THR A 251 15.39 10.80 8.95
N ILE A 252 16.06 9.64 9.02
CA ILE A 252 15.70 8.41 8.30
C ILE A 252 14.99 7.48 9.28
N ALA A 253 13.66 7.36 9.13
CA ALA A 253 12.81 6.52 9.96
C ALA A 253 12.45 5.22 9.23
N GLY A 254 12.82 4.10 9.84
CA GLY A 254 12.59 2.76 9.31
C GLY A 254 13.73 1.81 9.61
N ASP A 255 13.58 0.59 9.14
CA ASP A 255 14.58 -0.48 9.27
C ASP A 255 14.62 -1.34 8.01
N GLY A 256 15.68 -2.08 7.80
CA GLY A 256 15.84 -2.96 6.66
C GLY A 256 17.28 -3.40 6.40
N GLU A 257 17.45 -4.24 5.40
CA GLU A 257 18.72 -4.85 5.08
C GLU A 257 19.83 -3.86 4.69
N SER A 258 19.46 -2.67 4.19
CA SER A 258 20.41 -1.61 3.80
C SER A 258 20.92 -0.78 4.98
N MET A 259 20.34 -0.91 6.20
CA MET A 259 20.71 -0.08 7.36
C MET A 259 22.22 -0.04 7.63
N PRO A 260 22.95 -1.18 7.70
CA PRO A 260 24.40 -1.14 8.00
C PRO A 260 25.20 -0.40 6.91
N ALA A 261 24.82 -0.58 5.64
CA ALA A 261 25.48 0.11 4.52
C ALA A 261 25.23 1.60 4.54
N LEU A 262 24.00 2.02 4.86
CA LEU A 262 23.63 3.43 4.99
C LEU A 262 24.35 4.13 6.12
N GLN A 263 24.45 3.51 7.30
CA GLN A 263 25.21 4.04 8.44
C GLN A 263 26.69 4.21 8.11
N LYS A 264 27.26 3.22 7.39
CA LYS A 264 28.62 3.31 6.89
C LYS A 264 28.80 4.46 5.92
N LEU A 265 27.88 4.64 4.96
CA LEU A 265 27.92 5.73 4.00
C LEU A 265 27.84 7.09 4.69
N VAL A 266 26.94 7.28 5.67
CA VAL A 266 26.85 8.50 6.48
C VAL A 266 28.17 8.80 7.19
N SER A 267 28.82 7.79 7.76
CA SER A 267 30.14 7.95 8.41
C SER A 267 31.24 8.32 7.41
N GLU A 268 31.31 7.63 6.25
CA GLU A 268 32.31 7.90 5.19
C GLU A 268 32.17 9.29 4.59
N ARG A 269 30.93 9.81 4.50
CA ARG A 269 30.65 11.18 4.03
C ARG A 269 30.74 12.22 5.14
N GLY A 270 30.98 11.80 6.39
CA GLY A 270 31.06 12.68 7.54
C GLY A 270 29.76 13.44 7.81
N LEU A 271 28.60 12.82 7.60
CA LEU A 271 27.27 13.43 7.72
C LEU A 271 26.59 13.16 9.08
N GLY A 272 27.32 12.59 10.03
CA GLY A 272 26.74 12.16 11.32
C GLY A 272 26.23 13.28 12.22
N ASP A 273 26.54 14.52 11.91
CA ASP A 273 26.01 15.72 12.57
C ASP A 273 24.67 16.22 12.01
N VAL A 274 24.30 15.79 10.80
CA VAL A 274 23.06 16.22 10.12
C VAL A 274 22.14 15.07 9.71
N VAL A 275 22.60 13.81 9.74
CA VAL A 275 21.79 12.62 9.40
C VAL A 275 21.67 11.71 10.58
N GLU A 276 20.44 11.38 10.96
CA GLU A 276 20.12 10.43 12.04
C GLU A 276 19.22 9.30 11.58
N PHE A 277 19.33 8.14 12.25
CA PHE A 277 18.48 6.97 12.03
C PHE A 277 17.68 6.68 13.29
N THR A 278 16.35 6.58 13.19
CA THR A 278 15.49 6.27 14.34
C THR A 278 15.23 4.78 14.51
N GLY A 279 15.48 3.97 13.48
CA GLY A 279 14.92 2.62 13.39
C GLY A 279 13.40 2.66 13.17
N TRP A 280 12.73 1.56 13.50
CA TRP A 280 11.28 1.44 13.33
C TRP A 280 10.53 2.33 14.33
N LEU A 281 9.55 3.08 13.85
CA LEU A 281 8.64 3.90 14.65
C LEU A 281 7.22 3.30 14.66
N ASP A 282 6.54 3.39 15.79
CA ASP A 282 5.11 3.15 15.87
C ASP A 282 4.30 4.32 15.28
N ALA A 283 2.97 4.20 15.24
CA ALA A 283 2.11 5.22 14.65
C ALA A 283 2.28 6.60 15.31
N ALA A 284 2.41 6.64 16.64
CA ALA A 284 2.60 7.90 17.37
C ALA A 284 3.98 8.52 17.07
N GLY A 285 5.02 7.71 16.95
CA GLY A 285 6.36 8.15 16.55
C GLY A 285 6.39 8.69 15.12
N VAL A 286 5.70 8.03 14.18
CA VAL A 286 5.53 8.51 12.80
C VAL A 286 4.79 9.86 12.78
N ASP A 287 3.71 9.98 13.55
CA ASP A 287 2.95 11.23 13.65
C ASP A 287 3.82 12.37 14.20
N ALA A 288 4.57 12.12 15.29
CA ALA A 288 5.46 13.12 15.88
C ALA A 288 6.55 13.56 14.87
N LEU A 289 7.21 12.59 14.19
CA LEU A 289 8.23 12.88 13.19
C LEU A 289 7.69 13.73 12.04
N LEU A 290 6.56 13.32 11.47
CA LEU A 290 5.99 14.00 10.31
C LEU A 290 5.33 15.35 10.68
N GLN A 291 4.94 15.55 11.94
CA GLN A 291 4.51 16.87 12.41
C GLN A 291 5.66 17.90 12.47
N GLU A 292 6.89 17.49 12.74
CA GLU A 292 8.06 18.34 12.75
C GLU A 292 8.69 18.52 11.34
N ALA A 293 8.40 17.64 10.40
CA ALA A 293 9.01 17.61 9.09
C ALA A 293 8.70 18.88 8.26
N THR A 294 9.71 19.49 7.67
CA THR A 294 9.56 20.63 6.73
C THR A 294 9.32 20.10 5.31
N VAL A 295 10.07 19.09 4.91
CA VAL A 295 10.04 18.44 3.58
C VAL A 295 10.26 16.95 3.78
N ALA A 296 9.61 16.12 2.98
CA ALA A 296 9.86 14.69 2.90
C ALA A 296 10.49 14.30 1.57
N ILE A 297 11.30 13.25 1.56
CA ILE A 297 11.95 12.74 0.36
C ILE A 297 11.42 11.35 -0.01
N GLN A 298 11.16 11.15 -1.31
CA GLN A 298 10.83 9.85 -1.91
C GLN A 298 11.80 9.56 -3.06
N PRO A 299 12.96 8.90 -2.78
CA PRO A 299 14.04 8.77 -3.74
C PRO A 299 13.99 7.47 -4.56
N ASP A 300 12.88 6.75 -4.55
CA ASP A 300 12.74 5.40 -5.12
C ASP A 300 13.25 5.31 -6.57
N LEU A 301 14.00 4.25 -6.89
CA LEU A 301 14.53 4.04 -8.24
C LEU A 301 13.42 3.84 -9.27
N PRO A 302 13.59 4.26 -10.54
CA PRO A 302 12.60 4.10 -11.60
C PRO A 302 12.57 2.67 -12.16
N THR A 303 12.57 1.66 -11.28
CA THR A 303 12.37 0.27 -11.69
C THR A 303 10.94 0.07 -12.20
N ARG A 304 10.70 -0.98 -13.01
CA ARG A 304 9.35 -1.29 -13.49
C ARG A 304 8.37 -1.48 -12.33
N MET A 305 8.80 -2.14 -11.25
CA MET A 305 7.98 -2.32 -10.05
C MET A 305 7.60 -0.96 -9.43
N ASN A 306 8.58 -0.08 -9.21
CA ASN A 306 8.36 1.22 -8.58
C ASN A 306 7.51 2.16 -9.45
N GLN A 307 7.69 2.12 -10.78
CA GLN A 307 6.86 2.88 -11.72
C GLN A 307 5.37 2.56 -11.59
N LEU A 308 5.04 1.31 -11.28
CA LEU A 308 3.65 0.81 -11.21
C LEU A 308 3.10 0.80 -9.78
N SER A 309 3.92 1.03 -8.76
CA SER A 309 3.55 0.92 -7.34
C SER A 309 3.23 2.26 -6.71
N THR A 310 2.17 2.32 -5.92
CA THR A 310 1.91 3.48 -5.06
C THR A 310 2.85 3.43 -3.86
N MET A 311 3.69 4.44 -3.70
CA MET A 311 4.57 4.57 -2.55
C MET A 311 3.77 4.96 -1.31
N ALA A 312 3.68 4.04 -0.34
CA ALA A 312 2.94 4.27 0.90
C ALA A 312 3.45 5.52 1.64
N LYS A 313 4.78 5.73 1.65
CA LYS A 313 5.43 6.91 2.25
C LYS A 313 4.86 8.22 1.71
N THR A 314 4.61 8.31 0.40
CA THR A 314 4.04 9.52 -0.24
C THR A 314 2.61 9.78 0.27
N VAL A 315 1.80 8.74 0.41
CA VAL A 315 0.43 8.87 0.96
C VAL A 315 0.47 9.33 2.43
N GLU A 316 1.40 8.79 3.23
CA GLU A 316 1.63 9.18 4.62
C GLU A 316 2.07 10.65 4.74
N TYR A 317 2.95 11.11 3.85
CA TYR A 317 3.40 12.50 3.80
C TYR A 317 2.26 13.46 3.48
N LEU A 318 1.50 13.17 2.40
CA LEU A 318 0.38 14.00 1.98
C LEU A 318 -0.71 14.05 3.05
N GLY A 319 -1.02 12.91 3.70
CA GLY A 319 -2.03 12.83 4.76
C GLY A 319 -1.68 13.67 5.99
N ARG A 320 -0.39 13.96 6.22
CA ARG A 320 0.07 14.81 7.31
C ARG A 320 0.50 16.22 6.86
N GLY A 321 0.26 16.53 5.59
CA GLY A 321 0.58 17.82 5.02
C GLY A 321 2.10 18.10 5.02
N VAL A 322 2.92 17.11 4.67
CA VAL A 322 4.36 17.32 4.47
C VAL A 322 4.63 17.50 2.98
N PRO A 323 5.22 18.62 2.54
CA PRO A 323 5.68 18.80 1.16
C PRO A 323 6.64 17.67 0.75
N VAL A 324 6.52 17.15 -0.46
CA VAL A 324 7.28 15.99 -0.91
C VAL A 324 8.18 16.36 -2.08
N VAL A 325 9.46 16.00 -1.99
CA VAL A 325 10.37 15.93 -3.14
C VAL A 325 10.45 14.44 -3.54
N ALA A 326 10.06 14.13 -4.76
CA ALA A 326 9.85 12.74 -5.19
C ALA A 326 10.53 12.44 -6.53
N ALA A 327 11.00 11.19 -6.65
CA ALA A 327 11.37 10.65 -7.95
C ALA A 327 10.16 10.69 -8.90
N ASP A 328 10.41 11.01 -10.17
CA ASP A 328 9.38 11.13 -11.19
C ASP A 328 8.91 9.76 -11.66
N LEU A 329 7.99 9.15 -10.92
CA LEU A 329 7.42 7.84 -11.21
C LEU A 329 5.95 7.97 -11.62
N ILE A 330 5.49 7.08 -12.50
CA ILE A 330 4.11 7.08 -13.04
C ILE A 330 3.07 7.12 -11.91
N GLU A 331 3.14 6.18 -10.97
CA GLU A 331 2.16 6.12 -9.88
C GLU A 331 2.38 7.19 -8.80
N THR A 332 3.61 7.71 -8.63
CA THR A 332 3.85 8.86 -7.75
C THR A 332 3.16 10.11 -8.31
N ARG A 333 3.23 10.34 -9.63
CA ARG A 333 2.48 11.43 -10.27
C ARG A 333 0.96 11.25 -10.14
N ARG A 334 0.46 10.03 -10.34
CA ARG A 334 -0.97 9.72 -10.14
C ARG A 334 -1.41 9.89 -8.69
N THR A 335 -0.52 9.60 -7.74
CA THR A 335 -0.80 9.71 -6.31
C THR A 335 -0.71 11.15 -5.81
N ALA A 336 0.39 11.84 -6.06
CA ALA A 336 0.62 13.17 -5.55
C ALA A 336 0.13 14.29 -6.49
N GLY A 337 0.00 14.05 -7.80
CA GLY A 337 -0.39 15.10 -8.76
C GLY A 337 0.58 16.26 -8.73
N ASP A 338 0.10 17.49 -8.69
CA ASP A 338 0.90 18.70 -8.64
C ASP A 338 1.37 19.07 -7.21
N THR A 339 1.08 18.21 -6.22
CA THR A 339 1.42 18.47 -4.80
C THR A 339 2.81 17.98 -4.40
N ALA A 340 3.62 17.47 -5.34
CA ALA A 340 5.01 17.08 -5.13
C ALA A 340 5.95 17.83 -6.06
N ALA A 341 7.18 18.07 -5.62
CA ALA A 341 8.27 18.50 -6.46
C ALA A 341 8.97 17.27 -7.05
N TYR A 342 8.91 17.12 -8.38
CA TYR A 342 9.44 15.94 -9.06
C TYR A 342 10.87 16.11 -9.52
N VAL A 343 11.66 15.05 -9.35
CA VAL A 343 13.06 14.97 -9.77
C VAL A 343 13.15 14.02 -10.97
N PRO A 344 13.31 14.54 -12.20
CA PRO A 344 13.16 13.75 -13.43
C PRO A 344 14.20 12.64 -13.61
N ASN A 345 15.47 12.92 -13.28
CA ASN A 345 16.55 11.95 -13.45
C ASN A 345 16.88 11.21 -12.15
N GLY A 346 16.31 11.62 -11.02
CA GLY A 346 16.51 10.99 -9.72
C GLY A 346 17.95 11.12 -9.18
N THR A 347 18.73 12.12 -9.64
CA THR A 347 20.10 12.31 -9.17
C THR A 347 20.15 12.98 -7.80
N PRO A 348 21.19 12.73 -6.99
CA PRO A 348 21.36 13.39 -5.70
C PRO A 348 21.38 14.91 -5.79
N GLU A 349 22.00 15.47 -6.83
CA GLU A 349 22.09 16.90 -7.09
C GLU A 349 20.72 17.52 -7.36
N GLU A 350 19.89 16.85 -8.17
CA GLU A 350 18.52 17.30 -8.45
C GLU A 350 17.64 17.23 -7.19
N PHE A 351 17.76 16.17 -6.38
CA PHE A 351 17.06 16.08 -5.10
C PHE A 351 17.49 17.21 -4.17
N ALA A 352 18.80 17.44 -4.02
CA ALA A 352 19.33 18.50 -3.17
C ALA A 352 18.83 19.88 -3.62
N ALA A 353 18.85 20.17 -4.93
CA ALA A 353 18.36 21.42 -5.49
C ALA A 353 16.86 21.63 -5.20
N ALA A 354 16.02 20.62 -5.44
CA ALA A 354 14.58 20.70 -5.19
C ALA A 354 14.24 20.86 -3.69
N ILE A 355 14.98 20.18 -2.81
CA ILE A 355 14.85 20.33 -1.36
C ILE A 355 15.25 21.74 -0.95
N ASN A 356 16.39 22.26 -1.46
CA ASN A 356 16.87 23.60 -1.18
C ASN A 356 15.86 24.66 -1.60
N GLU A 357 15.24 24.53 -2.79
CA GLU A 357 14.19 25.44 -3.24
C GLU A 357 12.99 25.46 -2.27
N LEU A 358 12.53 24.28 -1.80
CA LEU A 358 11.40 24.23 -0.87
C LEU A 358 11.74 24.77 0.52
N PHE A 359 12.99 24.69 0.95
CA PHE A 359 13.44 25.30 2.19
C PHE A 359 13.44 26.83 2.10
N ASP A 360 13.75 27.36 0.94
CA ASP A 360 13.83 28.81 0.69
C ASP A 360 12.50 29.44 0.21
N ASP A 361 11.48 28.61 -0.13
CA ASP A 361 10.15 29.06 -0.55
C ASP A 361 9.04 28.56 0.39
N PRO A 362 8.83 29.25 1.52
CA PRO A 362 7.81 28.87 2.49
C PRO A 362 6.37 28.99 1.93
N GLU A 363 6.13 29.88 0.95
CA GLU A 363 4.82 30.03 0.32
C GLU A 363 4.49 28.83 -0.56
N ARG A 364 5.44 28.36 -1.37
CA ARG A 364 5.31 27.13 -2.15
C ARG A 364 5.09 25.93 -1.23
N SER A 365 5.87 25.80 -0.17
CA SER A 365 5.73 24.74 0.83
C SER A 365 4.36 24.75 1.51
N ALA A 366 3.82 25.93 1.83
CA ALA A 366 2.47 26.08 2.41
C ALA A 366 1.36 25.68 1.41
N ARG A 367 1.49 26.06 0.14
CA ARG A 367 0.56 25.63 -0.91
C ARG A 367 0.58 24.10 -1.07
N MET A 368 1.77 23.51 -1.24
CA MET A 368 1.91 22.05 -1.38
C MET A 368 1.31 21.30 -0.18
N ARG A 369 1.48 21.80 1.03
CA ARG A 369 0.85 21.25 2.24
C ARG A 369 -0.66 21.22 2.14
N LYS A 370 -1.26 22.38 1.82
CA LYS A 370 -2.72 22.51 1.72
C LYS A 370 -3.28 21.58 0.66
N GLU A 371 -2.74 21.65 -0.55
CA GLU A 371 -3.18 20.85 -1.69
C GLU A 371 -2.95 19.34 -1.46
N GLY A 372 -1.85 18.98 -0.78
CA GLY A 372 -1.56 17.59 -0.38
C GLY A 372 -2.61 17.02 0.57
N LEU A 373 -3.01 17.80 1.58
CA LEU A 373 -4.08 17.42 2.52
C LEU A 373 -5.44 17.30 1.83
N GLU A 374 -5.77 18.25 0.96
CA GLU A 374 -7.00 18.19 0.15
C GLU A 374 -7.00 16.92 -0.71
N ARG A 375 -5.90 16.66 -1.43
CA ARG A 375 -5.75 15.47 -2.25
C ARG A 375 -5.84 14.16 -1.44
N PHE A 376 -5.21 14.11 -0.27
CA PHE A 376 -5.35 12.97 0.62
C PHE A 376 -6.81 12.73 0.99
N THR A 377 -7.49 13.78 1.46
CA THR A 377 -8.89 13.70 1.90
C THR A 377 -9.85 13.33 0.77
N GLU A 378 -9.62 13.83 -0.44
CA GLU A 378 -10.53 13.65 -1.57
C GLU A 378 -10.28 12.37 -2.37
N LEU A 379 -9.05 11.84 -2.37
CA LEU A 379 -8.66 10.73 -3.24
C LEU A 379 -8.03 9.56 -2.50
N LEU A 380 -7.17 9.79 -1.50
CA LEU A 380 -6.24 8.77 -1.01
C LEU A 380 -6.69 8.12 0.29
N SER A 381 -7.46 8.82 1.13
CA SER A 381 -7.91 8.29 2.42
C SER A 381 -8.79 7.04 2.27
N TRP A 382 -8.81 6.19 3.31
CA TRP A 382 -9.63 4.98 3.30
C TRP A 382 -11.12 5.26 3.16
N GLU A 383 -11.61 6.38 3.68
CA GLU A 383 -13.01 6.80 3.55
C GLU A 383 -13.46 6.93 2.10
N ARG A 384 -12.53 7.32 1.21
CA ARG A 384 -12.80 7.38 -0.24
C ARG A 384 -12.77 6.00 -0.90
N GLN A 385 -12.04 5.06 -0.34
CA GLN A 385 -11.93 3.70 -0.87
C GLN A 385 -13.05 2.79 -0.40
N GLU A 386 -13.61 3.04 0.78
CA GLU A 386 -14.68 2.20 1.36
C GLU A 386 -15.90 2.09 0.43
N GLY A 387 -16.34 3.18 -0.17
CA GLY A 387 -17.48 3.19 -1.10
C GLY A 387 -17.29 2.25 -2.29
N PRO A 388 -16.24 2.42 -3.11
CA PRO A 388 -15.90 1.50 -4.21
C PRO A 388 -15.73 0.05 -3.75
N TYR A 389 -15.08 -0.19 -2.60
CA TYR A 389 -14.89 -1.52 -2.03
C TYR A 389 -16.22 -2.20 -1.70
N ILE A 390 -17.10 -1.54 -0.97
CA ILE A 390 -18.41 -2.07 -0.56
C ILE A 390 -19.36 -2.24 -1.75
N THR A 391 -19.28 -1.37 -2.74
CA THR A 391 -20.10 -1.47 -3.97
C THR A 391 -19.90 -2.80 -4.69
N VAL A 392 -18.67 -3.30 -4.76
CA VAL A 392 -18.38 -4.60 -5.37
C VAL A 392 -19.06 -5.72 -4.58
N TRP A 393 -18.96 -5.69 -3.25
CA TRP A 393 -19.58 -6.69 -2.38
C TRP A 393 -21.10 -6.65 -2.45
N ASP A 394 -21.68 -5.47 -2.46
CA ASP A 394 -23.13 -5.28 -2.58
C ASP A 394 -23.64 -5.86 -3.92
N ARG A 395 -22.95 -5.59 -5.02
CA ARG A 395 -23.26 -6.18 -6.32
C ARG A 395 -23.19 -7.71 -6.32
N LEU A 396 -22.12 -8.27 -5.76
CA LEU A 396 -21.89 -9.71 -5.76
C LEU A 396 -22.82 -10.47 -4.81
N LEU A 397 -23.24 -9.86 -3.70
CA LEU A 397 -24.01 -10.49 -2.63
C LEU A 397 -25.41 -9.88 -2.44
N ALA A 398 -25.90 -9.04 -3.36
CA ALA A 398 -27.18 -8.34 -3.27
C ALA A 398 -28.36 -9.26 -2.89
N LYS A 399 -28.50 -10.38 -3.57
CA LYS A 399 -29.58 -11.37 -3.30
C LYS A 399 -29.51 -11.94 -1.88
N ARG A 400 -28.32 -12.07 -1.30
CA ARG A 400 -28.13 -12.55 0.07
C ARG A 400 -28.41 -11.45 1.10
N LYS A 401 -27.97 -10.20 0.83
CA LYS A 401 -28.29 -9.04 1.66
C LYS A 401 -29.82 -8.84 1.78
N GLN A 402 -30.53 -8.86 0.67
CA GLN A 402 -32.00 -8.76 0.66
C GLN A 402 -32.67 -9.85 1.50
N ARG A 403 -32.23 -11.10 1.38
CA ARG A 403 -32.72 -12.20 2.21
C ARG A 403 -32.43 -12.01 3.70
N ALA A 404 -31.34 -11.35 4.04
CA ALA A 404 -30.96 -11.04 5.41
C ALA A 404 -31.70 -9.82 5.99
N GLY A 405 -32.44 -9.05 5.19
CA GLY A 405 -33.15 -7.84 5.62
C GLY A 405 -32.22 -6.67 5.94
N VAL A 406 -31.01 -6.68 5.40
CA VAL A 406 -30.05 -5.56 5.49
C VAL A 406 -30.42 -4.56 4.42
N THR A 407 -30.77 -3.33 4.80
CA THR A 407 -31.06 -2.24 3.87
C THR A 407 -29.78 -1.89 3.10
N VAL A 408 -29.81 -2.01 1.78
CA VAL A 408 -28.75 -1.49 0.93
C VAL A 408 -29.07 -0.01 0.75
N PRO A 409 -28.21 0.93 1.16
CA PRO A 409 -28.42 2.33 0.84
C PRO A 409 -28.53 2.46 -0.69
N GLN A 410 -29.60 3.10 -1.18
CA GLN A 410 -29.65 3.50 -2.58
C GLN A 410 -28.50 4.46 -2.81
N GLN A 411 -27.56 4.07 -3.67
CA GLN A 411 -26.45 4.90 -4.06
C GLN A 411 -27.00 6.18 -4.73
N ALA A 412 -26.59 7.33 -4.21
CA ALA A 412 -26.52 8.52 -5.03
C ALA A 412 -25.63 8.17 -6.22
N SER A 413 -26.16 8.33 -7.43
CA SER A 413 -25.40 8.19 -8.68
C SER A 413 -24.12 8.99 -8.53
N ALA A 414 -22.97 8.31 -8.59
CA ALA A 414 -21.69 8.99 -8.69
C ALA A 414 -21.76 9.96 -9.87
N PRO A 415 -21.34 11.21 -9.72
CA PRO A 415 -21.21 12.08 -10.87
C PRO A 415 -20.25 11.39 -11.85
N GLU A 416 -20.70 11.27 -13.10
CA GLU A 416 -19.83 10.92 -14.22
C GLU A 416 -18.68 11.92 -14.21
N MET A 417 -17.50 11.47 -13.84
CA MET A 417 -16.29 12.26 -14.05
C MET A 417 -16.13 12.36 -15.56
N GLU A 418 -16.45 13.52 -16.11
CA GLU A 418 -16.14 13.93 -17.46
C GLU A 418 -14.69 13.55 -17.78
N GLN A 419 -14.56 12.66 -18.76
CA GLN A 419 -13.31 12.44 -19.46
C GLN A 419 -13.01 13.70 -20.28
N THR A 420 -12.46 14.72 -19.64
CA THR A 420 -12.07 15.94 -20.32
C THR A 420 -10.55 16.04 -20.34
N SER A 421 -10.03 15.91 -21.58
CA SER A 421 -8.76 16.41 -22.09
C SER A 421 -7.44 15.84 -21.55
N LEU A 422 -7.02 14.71 -22.14
CA LEU A 422 -5.60 14.42 -22.40
C LEU A 422 -5.37 14.10 -23.89
N GLU A 423 -6.18 14.68 -24.78
CA GLU A 423 -5.89 14.72 -26.23
C GLU A 423 -5.73 16.17 -26.64
N LYS A 424 -4.56 16.76 -26.40
CA LYS A 424 -3.99 17.90 -27.15
C LYS A 424 -2.64 18.27 -26.55
N ALA A 425 -1.63 17.52 -26.90
CA ALA A 425 -0.24 17.99 -27.03
C ALA A 425 0.53 16.89 -27.77
N GLU A 426 0.35 16.86 -29.11
CA GLU A 426 1.44 16.46 -30.02
C GLU A 426 2.37 17.63 -30.21
#